data_2858ced6590ac80e93cd17c7656bfc2f
#
_entry.id   2858ced6590ac80e93cd17c7656bfc2f
#
_cell.length_a   1.000
_cell.length_b   1.000
_cell.length_c   1.000
_cell.angle_alpha   90.00
_cell.angle_beta   90.00
_cell.angle_gamma   90.00
#
_symmetry.space_group_name_H-M   'P 1'
#
loop_
_entity.id
_entity.type
_entity.pdbx_description
1 polymer ?
#
loop_
_entity_poly.entity_id
_entity_poly.type
_entity_poly.pdbx_seq_one_letter_code
_entity_poly.pdbx_strand_id
1 'polypeptide(L)'
;MTDYSAVLIDFGYILASMLFIIGIKMLGRPERARQGNMVSALGMLIAVVAALFECCLSFSLVIAGVVIGALIGVIAARTVKMTSMPQMVAILNGFGGMASLLVGWENYHSSPDGNRFVILAIILAVLIGGVAFSGSVVAYGKLAERISGRPIFFKGQKGVN
;
A
#
# COMPACT_ATOMS: atom_id res chain seq x y z
N MET A 1 13.23 -10.56 -23.24
CA MET A 1 11.98 -9.81 -23.51
C MET A 1 12.23 -8.98 -24.75
N THR A 2 11.32 -8.97 -25.70
CA THR A 2 11.43 -8.09 -26.87
C THR A 2 11.27 -6.65 -26.40
N ASP A 3 11.98 -5.68 -27.01
CA ASP A 3 11.91 -4.24 -26.65
C ASP A 3 10.47 -3.70 -26.55
N TYR A 4 9.57 -4.26 -27.32
CA TYR A 4 8.15 -3.87 -27.32
C TYR A 4 7.40 -4.26 -26.02
N SER A 5 7.77 -5.35 -25.35
CA SER A 5 7.11 -5.73 -24.09
C SER A 5 7.49 -4.83 -22.95
N ALA A 6 8.76 -4.39 -22.88
CA ALA A 6 9.22 -3.43 -21.89
C ALA A 6 8.51 -2.07 -22.06
N VAL A 7 8.42 -1.58 -23.31
CA VAL A 7 7.73 -0.31 -23.61
C VAL A 7 6.25 -0.36 -23.23
N LEU A 8 5.57 -1.49 -23.46
CA LEU A 8 4.17 -1.64 -23.06
C LEU A 8 3.98 -1.65 -21.54
N ILE A 9 4.89 -2.26 -20.79
CA ILE A 9 4.88 -2.27 -19.33
C ILE A 9 5.09 -0.85 -18.79
N ASP A 10 6.09 -0.14 -19.29
CA ASP A 10 6.36 1.26 -18.90
C ASP A 10 5.17 2.17 -19.20
N PHE A 11 4.55 2.01 -20.36
CA PHE A 11 3.34 2.74 -20.72
C PHE A 11 2.18 2.41 -19.78
N GLY A 12 2.05 1.15 -19.37
CA GLY A 12 1.09 0.72 -18.36
C GLY A 12 1.29 1.44 -17.01
N TYR A 13 2.53 1.55 -16.54
CA TYR A 13 2.83 2.27 -15.30
C TYR A 13 2.57 3.78 -15.41
N ILE A 14 2.89 4.40 -16.54
CA ILE A 14 2.59 5.81 -16.78
C ILE A 14 1.08 6.04 -16.75
N LEU A 15 0.31 5.20 -17.44
CA LEU A 15 -1.16 5.30 -17.46
C LEU A 15 -1.76 5.08 -16.06
N ALA A 16 -1.27 4.09 -15.33
CA ALA A 16 -1.68 3.84 -13.95
C ALA A 16 -1.42 5.05 -13.05
N SER A 17 -0.23 5.65 -13.16
CA SER A 17 0.15 6.84 -12.39
C SER A 17 -0.77 8.04 -12.70
N MET A 18 -1.10 8.26 -13.96
CA MET A 18 -2.03 9.32 -14.36
C MET A 18 -3.43 9.08 -13.78
N LEU A 19 -3.92 7.84 -13.82
CA LEU A 19 -5.21 7.48 -13.24
C LEU A 19 -5.22 7.67 -11.72
N PHE A 20 -4.13 7.35 -11.01
CA PHE A 20 -4.02 7.62 -9.57
C PHE A 20 -4.08 9.11 -9.27
N ILE A 21 -3.33 9.94 -9.98
CA ILE A 21 -3.33 11.41 -9.78
C ILE A 21 -4.73 11.98 -10.00
N ILE A 22 -5.40 11.57 -11.09
CA ILE A 22 -6.78 12.00 -11.40
C ILE A 22 -7.74 11.50 -10.32
N GLY A 23 -7.63 10.24 -9.92
CA GLY A 23 -8.47 9.63 -8.90
C GLY A 23 -8.35 10.34 -7.55
N ILE A 24 -7.13 10.61 -7.08
CA ILE A 24 -6.88 11.35 -5.84
C ILE A 24 -7.46 12.77 -5.92
N LYS A 25 -7.29 13.45 -7.05
CA LYS A 25 -7.88 14.78 -7.27
C LYS A 25 -9.42 14.75 -7.20
N MET A 26 -10.04 13.68 -7.70
CA MET A 26 -11.50 13.51 -7.65
C MET A 26 -11.99 13.14 -6.24
N LEU A 27 -11.21 12.39 -5.47
CA LEU A 27 -11.50 12.03 -4.07
C LEU A 27 -11.60 13.26 -3.16
N GLY A 28 -10.90 14.35 -3.47
CA GLY A 28 -11.00 15.62 -2.75
C GLY A 28 -12.35 16.34 -2.89
N ARG A 29 -13.27 15.85 -3.76
CA ARG A 29 -14.62 16.40 -3.94
C ARG A 29 -15.67 15.36 -3.58
N PRO A 30 -16.50 15.59 -2.54
CA PRO A 30 -17.50 14.61 -2.07
C PRO A 30 -18.43 14.11 -3.18
N GLU A 31 -18.83 14.99 -4.11
CA GLU A 31 -19.72 14.67 -5.23
C GLU A 31 -19.11 13.67 -6.23
N ARG A 32 -17.78 13.64 -6.35
CA ARG A 32 -17.02 12.81 -7.29
C ARG A 32 -16.20 11.72 -6.61
N ALA A 33 -16.25 11.61 -5.29
CA ALA A 33 -15.43 10.67 -4.53
C ALA A 33 -15.61 9.21 -4.99
N ARG A 34 -16.84 8.79 -5.28
CA ARG A 34 -17.13 7.45 -5.80
C ARG A 34 -16.46 7.20 -7.17
N GLN A 35 -16.52 8.17 -8.08
CA GLN A 35 -15.86 8.07 -9.38
C GLN A 35 -14.35 8.08 -9.24
N GLY A 36 -13.80 8.94 -8.36
CA GLY A 36 -12.37 8.98 -8.03
C GLY A 36 -11.84 7.66 -7.53
N ASN A 37 -12.60 6.98 -6.66
CA ASN A 37 -12.24 5.66 -6.17
C ASN A 37 -12.22 4.61 -7.30
N MET A 38 -13.18 4.66 -8.23
CA MET A 38 -13.19 3.75 -9.40
C MET A 38 -12.01 4.01 -10.33
N VAL A 39 -11.66 5.27 -10.58
CA VAL A 39 -10.51 5.64 -11.42
C VAL A 39 -9.20 5.17 -10.76
N SER A 40 -9.05 5.35 -9.45
CA SER A 40 -7.89 4.84 -8.70
C SER A 40 -7.83 3.31 -8.73
N ALA A 41 -8.97 2.63 -8.60
CA ALA A 41 -9.02 1.16 -8.67
C ALA A 41 -8.63 0.64 -10.07
N LEU A 42 -9.02 1.32 -11.15
CA LEU A 42 -8.57 1.00 -12.50
C LEU A 42 -7.05 1.21 -12.65
N GLY A 43 -6.51 2.31 -12.13
CA GLY A 43 -5.07 2.55 -12.09
C GLY A 43 -4.32 1.43 -11.35
N MET A 44 -4.84 0.99 -10.19
CA MET A 44 -4.27 -0.13 -9.44
C MET A 44 -4.30 -1.42 -10.25
N LEU A 45 -5.41 -1.73 -10.90
CA LEU A 45 -5.53 -2.93 -11.72
C LEU A 45 -4.49 -2.94 -12.86
N ILE A 46 -4.33 -1.82 -13.55
CA ILE A 46 -3.35 -1.68 -14.63
C ILE A 46 -1.92 -1.85 -14.09
N ALA A 47 -1.59 -1.22 -12.96
CA ALA A 47 -0.27 -1.35 -12.34
C ALA A 47 0.02 -2.80 -11.93
N VAL A 48 -0.94 -3.50 -11.32
CA VAL A 48 -0.81 -4.91 -10.92
C VAL A 48 -0.60 -5.80 -12.15
N VAL A 49 -1.39 -5.59 -13.21
CA VAL A 49 -1.25 -6.36 -14.47
C VAL A 49 0.13 -6.10 -15.09
N ALA A 50 0.59 -4.85 -15.16
CA ALA A 50 1.91 -4.51 -15.67
C ALA A 50 3.03 -5.20 -14.86
N ALA A 51 2.96 -5.17 -13.54
CA ALA A 51 3.90 -5.82 -12.63
C ALA A 51 3.94 -7.34 -12.81
N LEU A 52 2.81 -7.98 -13.09
CA LEU A 52 2.74 -9.42 -13.36
C LEU A 52 3.46 -9.82 -14.65
N PHE A 53 3.44 -8.95 -15.66
CA PHE A 53 4.18 -9.19 -16.91
C PHE A 53 5.68 -8.92 -16.78
N GLU A 54 6.09 -8.07 -15.84
CA GLU A 54 7.49 -7.76 -15.60
C GLU A 54 8.21 -8.84 -14.79
N CYS A 55 7.54 -9.36 -13.76
CA CYS A 55 8.12 -10.34 -12.86
C CYS A 55 7.98 -11.78 -13.39
N CYS A 56 9.11 -12.49 -13.47
CA CYS A 56 9.15 -13.95 -13.71
C CYS A 56 8.71 -14.74 -12.47
N LEU A 57 7.62 -14.34 -11.83
CA LEU A 57 7.10 -14.99 -10.62
C LEU A 57 6.33 -16.26 -10.95
N SER A 58 6.23 -17.17 -9.98
CA SER A 58 5.33 -18.31 -10.09
C SER A 58 3.87 -17.82 -10.10
N PHE A 59 3.27 -17.76 -11.28
CA PHE A 59 1.91 -17.28 -11.50
C PHE A 59 0.88 -17.90 -10.53
N SER A 60 1.08 -19.14 -10.11
CA SER A 60 0.17 -19.85 -9.20
C SER A 60 0.10 -19.18 -7.81
N LEU A 61 1.25 -18.78 -7.24
CA LEU A 61 1.28 -18.14 -5.93
C LEU A 61 0.69 -16.72 -5.99
N VAL A 62 0.97 -15.99 -7.07
CA VAL A 62 0.42 -14.64 -7.27
C VAL A 62 -1.10 -14.70 -7.43
N ILE A 63 -1.61 -15.59 -8.27
CA ILE A 63 -3.06 -15.77 -8.45
C ILE A 63 -3.72 -16.17 -7.13
N ALA A 64 -3.12 -17.11 -6.39
CA ALA A 64 -3.63 -17.50 -5.07
C ALA A 64 -3.70 -16.30 -4.11
N GLY A 65 -2.63 -15.49 -4.03
CA GLY A 65 -2.59 -14.27 -3.21
C GLY A 65 -3.65 -13.24 -3.61
N VAL A 66 -3.82 -12.99 -4.91
CA VAL A 66 -4.83 -12.07 -5.45
C VAL A 66 -6.24 -12.57 -5.13
N VAL A 67 -6.53 -13.85 -5.34
CA VAL A 67 -7.86 -14.42 -5.05
C VAL A 67 -8.18 -14.35 -3.57
N ILE A 68 -7.25 -14.77 -2.70
CA ILE A 68 -7.43 -14.71 -1.24
C ILE A 68 -7.60 -13.26 -0.78
N GLY A 69 -6.74 -12.36 -1.23
CA GLY A 69 -6.81 -10.93 -0.88
C GLY A 69 -8.10 -10.28 -1.37
N ALA A 70 -8.55 -10.60 -2.59
CA ALA A 70 -9.80 -10.09 -3.13
C ALA A 70 -11.02 -10.59 -2.35
N LEU A 71 -11.06 -11.87 -1.98
CA LEU A 71 -12.13 -12.44 -1.16
C LEU A 71 -12.21 -11.76 0.21
N ILE A 72 -11.09 -11.65 0.91
CA ILE A 72 -11.01 -10.97 2.21
C ILE A 72 -11.42 -9.51 2.07
N GLY A 73 -10.91 -8.81 1.04
CA GLY A 73 -11.22 -7.42 0.77
C GLY A 73 -12.70 -7.17 0.49
N VAL A 74 -13.33 -8.00 -0.34
CA VAL A 74 -14.77 -7.90 -0.64
C VAL A 74 -15.62 -8.17 0.59
N ILE A 75 -15.30 -9.20 1.38
CA ILE A 75 -16.00 -9.50 2.62
C ILE A 75 -15.87 -8.32 3.60
N ALA A 76 -14.66 -7.84 3.82
CA ALA A 76 -14.41 -6.68 4.69
C ALA A 76 -15.19 -5.45 4.22
N ALA A 77 -15.12 -5.11 2.92
CA ALA A 77 -15.81 -3.95 2.37
C ALA A 77 -17.34 -4.00 2.52
N ARG A 78 -17.94 -5.21 2.51
CA ARG A 78 -19.38 -5.39 2.66
C ARG A 78 -19.85 -5.48 4.11
N THR A 79 -18.98 -5.90 5.04
CA THR A 79 -19.34 -6.14 6.44
C THR A 79 -19.00 -4.99 7.37
N VAL A 80 -18.04 -4.13 6.98
CA VAL A 80 -17.60 -3.00 7.80
C VAL A 80 -18.69 -1.94 7.89
N LYS A 81 -19.05 -1.58 9.13
CA LYS A 81 -19.96 -0.47 9.40
C LYS A 81 -19.28 0.87 9.11
N MET A 82 -20.06 1.87 8.71
CA MET A 82 -19.54 3.23 8.44
C MET A 82 -18.75 3.82 9.63
N THR A 83 -19.18 3.54 10.84
CA THR A 83 -18.49 3.96 12.08
C THR A 83 -17.12 3.32 12.27
N SER A 84 -16.89 2.14 11.69
CA SER A 84 -15.62 1.39 11.77
C SER A 84 -14.73 1.58 10.53
N MET A 85 -15.13 2.42 9.58
CA MET A 85 -14.33 2.72 8.39
C MET A 85 -12.91 3.23 8.71
N PRO A 86 -12.70 4.15 9.67
CA PRO A 86 -11.34 4.60 10.01
C PRO A 86 -10.46 3.46 10.52
N GLN A 87 -11.03 2.51 11.26
CA GLN A 87 -10.33 1.32 11.74
C GLN A 87 -9.88 0.42 10.58
N MET A 88 -10.76 0.20 9.61
CA MET A 88 -10.45 -0.59 8.42
C MET A 88 -9.35 0.06 7.57
N VAL A 89 -9.42 1.37 7.38
CA VAL A 89 -8.37 2.13 6.66
C VAL A 89 -7.02 2.00 7.37
N ALA A 90 -6.98 2.08 8.70
CA ALA A 90 -5.76 1.90 9.47
C ALA A 90 -5.15 0.49 9.24
N ILE A 91 -5.97 -0.57 9.27
CA ILE A 91 -5.51 -1.93 9.02
C ILE A 91 -4.98 -2.07 7.59
N LEU A 92 -5.70 -1.61 6.58
CA LEU A 92 -5.28 -1.69 5.18
C LEU A 92 -3.96 -0.95 4.94
N ASN A 93 -3.80 0.23 5.53
CA ASN A 93 -2.53 0.96 5.49
C ASN A 93 -1.40 0.17 6.15
N GLY A 94 -1.67 -0.48 7.29
CA GLY A 94 -0.71 -1.34 7.98
C GLY A 94 -0.26 -2.53 7.11
N PHE A 95 -1.19 -3.21 6.45
CA PHE A 95 -0.85 -4.30 5.52
C PHE A 95 0.00 -3.80 4.34
N GLY A 96 -0.25 -2.60 3.82
CA GLY A 96 0.59 -1.95 2.81
C GLY A 96 2.03 -1.72 3.33
N GLY A 97 2.16 -1.23 4.56
CA GLY A 97 3.47 -1.08 5.22
C GLY A 97 4.18 -2.41 5.40
N MET A 98 3.47 -3.46 5.83
CA MET A 98 4.01 -4.81 5.97
C MET A 98 4.45 -5.39 4.61
N ALA A 99 3.68 -5.19 3.55
CA ALA A 99 4.06 -5.62 2.21
C ALA A 99 5.36 -4.94 1.75
N SER A 100 5.50 -3.63 1.95
CA SER A 100 6.72 -2.88 1.64
C SER A 100 7.93 -3.40 2.42
N LEU A 101 7.76 -3.70 3.72
CA LEU A 101 8.80 -4.30 4.56
C LEU A 101 9.24 -5.66 4.04
N LEU A 102 8.30 -6.54 3.70
CA LEU A 102 8.58 -7.89 3.21
C LEU A 102 9.28 -7.87 1.85
N VAL A 103 8.85 -7.01 0.93
CA VAL A 103 9.50 -6.83 -0.37
C VAL A 103 10.92 -6.29 -0.20
N GLY A 104 11.13 -5.31 0.69
CA GLY A 104 12.46 -4.81 1.02
C GLY A 104 13.35 -5.89 1.62
N TRP A 105 12.81 -6.69 2.53
CA TRP A 105 13.52 -7.81 3.16
C TRP A 105 13.94 -8.88 2.13
N GLU A 106 13.03 -9.24 1.22
CA GLU A 106 13.30 -10.21 0.14
C GLU A 106 14.39 -9.70 -0.80
N ASN A 107 14.29 -8.45 -1.26
CA ASN A 107 15.30 -7.84 -2.12
C ASN A 107 16.69 -7.78 -1.48
N TYR A 108 16.77 -7.57 -0.17
CA TYR A 108 18.04 -7.60 0.56
C TYR A 108 18.70 -8.98 0.51
N HIS A 109 17.91 -10.07 0.61
CA HIS A 109 18.43 -11.43 0.56
C HIS A 109 18.78 -11.89 -0.85
N SER A 110 18.02 -11.47 -1.85
CA SER A 110 18.19 -11.86 -3.25
C SER A 110 19.30 -11.10 -3.97
N SER A 111 19.67 -9.92 -3.48
CA SER A 111 20.69 -9.06 -4.10
C SER A 111 21.65 -8.46 -3.08
N PRO A 112 22.46 -9.27 -2.37
CA PRO A 112 23.36 -8.78 -1.31
C PRO A 112 24.48 -7.85 -1.84
N ASP A 113 24.85 -7.98 -3.12
CA ASP A 113 25.90 -7.18 -3.78
C ASP A 113 25.35 -5.98 -4.56
N GLY A 114 24.13 -5.54 -4.22
CA GLY A 114 23.47 -4.42 -4.88
C GLY A 114 24.25 -3.09 -4.81
N ASN A 115 24.06 -2.24 -5.81
CA ASN A 115 24.58 -0.87 -5.79
C ASN A 115 24.13 -0.16 -4.51
N ARG A 116 24.98 0.72 -3.94
CA ARG A 116 24.70 1.51 -2.72
C ARG A 116 23.33 2.18 -2.72
N PHE A 117 22.87 2.64 -3.89
CA PHE A 117 21.53 3.21 -4.08
C PHE A 117 20.41 2.19 -3.84
N VAL A 118 20.58 0.97 -4.34
CA VAL A 118 19.61 -0.11 -4.16
C VAL A 118 19.55 -0.53 -2.70
N ILE A 119 20.70 -0.69 -2.06
CA ILE A 119 20.78 -1.03 -0.63
C ILE A 119 20.11 0.06 0.22
N LEU A 120 20.36 1.35 -0.07
CA LEU A 120 19.72 2.46 0.62
C LEU A 120 18.19 2.44 0.45
N ALA A 121 17.71 2.21 -0.77
CA ALA A 121 16.28 2.10 -1.07
C ALA A 121 15.62 0.93 -0.31
N ILE A 122 16.30 -0.22 -0.24
CA ILE A 122 15.84 -1.38 0.53
C ILE A 122 15.74 -1.05 2.02
N ILE A 123 16.77 -0.44 2.60
CA ILE A 123 16.76 -0.04 4.02
C ILE A 123 15.60 0.92 4.29
N LEU A 124 15.41 1.92 3.43
CA LEU A 124 14.30 2.87 3.56
C LEU A 124 12.95 2.18 3.44
N ALA A 125 12.79 1.24 2.50
CA ALA A 125 11.54 0.48 2.34
C ALA A 125 11.21 -0.34 3.59
N VAL A 126 12.21 -1.01 4.19
CA VAL A 126 12.04 -1.78 5.42
C VAL A 126 11.71 -0.88 6.61
N LEU A 127 12.43 0.24 6.78
CA LEU A 127 12.19 1.17 7.88
C LEU A 127 10.83 1.85 7.76
N ILE A 128 10.50 2.42 6.60
CA ILE A 128 9.23 3.13 6.37
C ILE A 128 8.07 2.13 6.46
N GLY A 129 8.21 0.95 5.86
CA GLY A 129 7.21 -0.11 5.93
C GLY A 129 6.96 -0.58 7.37
N GLY A 130 8.01 -0.77 8.15
CA GLY A 130 7.93 -1.14 9.55
C GLY A 130 7.26 -0.09 10.43
N VAL A 131 7.61 1.19 10.24
CA VAL A 131 6.98 2.32 10.94
C VAL A 131 5.50 2.45 10.52
N ALA A 132 5.20 2.34 9.23
CA ALA A 132 3.84 2.40 8.74
C ALA A 132 2.98 1.25 9.29
N PHE A 133 3.50 0.03 9.35
CA PHE A 133 2.81 -1.11 9.92
C PHE A 133 2.55 -0.93 11.42
N SER A 134 3.59 -0.68 12.20
CA SER A 134 3.47 -0.53 13.67
C SER A 134 2.59 0.66 14.04
N GLY A 135 2.74 1.81 13.38
CA GLY A 135 1.91 2.98 13.59
C GLY A 135 0.44 2.72 13.27
N SER A 136 0.16 1.97 12.20
CA SER A 136 -1.21 1.59 11.81
C SER A 136 -1.86 0.63 12.80
N VAL A 137 -1.10 -0.31 13.38
CA VAL A 137 -1.60 -1.20 14.44
C VAL A 137 -1.97 -0.40 15.69
N VAL A 138 -1.13 0.56 16.09
CA VAL A 138 -1.42 1.46 17.23
C VAL A 138 -2.64 2.34 16.91
N ALA A 139 -2.72 2.89 15.70
CA ALA A 139 -3.87 3.70 15.26
C ALA A 139 -5.17 2.88 15.29
N TYR A 140 -5.15 1.66 14.77
CA TYR A 140 -6.28 0.74 14.88
C TYR A 140 -6.69 0.50 16.34
N GLY A 141 -5.73 0.21 17.22
CA GLY A 141 -6.00 -0.01 18.65
C GLY A 141 -6.64 1.20 19.34
N LYS A 142 -6.22 2.42 18.97
CA LYS A 142 -6.86 3.67 19.46
C LYS A 142 -8.25 3.88 18.89
N LEU A 143 -8.43 3.69 17.59
CA LEU A 143 -9.73 3.85 16.93
C LEU A 143 -10.75 2.78 17.35
N ALA A 144 -10.26 1.61 17.71
CA ALA A 144 -11.07 0.51 18.26
C ALA A 144 -11.30 0.63 19.79
N GLU A 145 -10.88 1.75 20.41
CA GLU A 145 -10.98 2.02 21.86
C GLU A 145 -10.29 0.96 22.75
N ARG A 146 -9.44 0.12 22.16
CA ARG A 146 -8.64 -0.87 22.91
C ARG A 146 -7.43 -0.26 23.60
N ILE A 147 -6.93 0.86 23.08
CA ILE A 147 -5.83 1.64 23.63
C ILE A 147 -6.36 3.02 23.98
N SER A 148 -6.03 3.53 25.17
CA SER A 148 -6.45 4.85 25.61
C SER A 148 -5.96 5.93 24.62
N GLY A 149 -6.90 6.69 24.05
CA GLY A 149 -6.62 7.84 23.19
C GLY A 149 -6.21 9.12 23.94
N ARG A 150 -6.07 9.05 25.28
CA ARG A 150 -5.75 10.24 26.08
C ARG A 150 -4.35 10.75 25.72
N PRO A 151 -4.19 12.08 25.50
CA PRO A 151 -2.89 12.66 25.22
C PRO A 151 -1.95 12.45 26.41
N ILE A 152 -0.72 12.02 26.13
CA ILE A 152 0.32 11.88 27.13
C ILE A 152 1.08 13.20 27.17
N PHE A 153 0.98 13.91 28.29
CA PHE A 153 1.72 15.16 28.53
C PHE A 153 2.99 14.85 29.30
N PHE A 154 4.12 15.30 28.78
CA PHE A 154 5.43 15.17 29.45
C PHE A 154 6.18 16.49 29.46
N LYS A 155 7.06 16.69 30.46
CA LYS A 155 7.88 17.90 30.55
C LYS A 155 8.85 17.97 29.36
N GLY A 156 8.82 19.08 28.61
CA GLY A 156 9.65 19.27 27.42
C GLY A 156 8.94 18.97 26.09
N GLN A 157 7.66 18.60 26.09
CA GLN A 157 6.87 18.33 24.88
C GLN A 157 6.93 19.44 23.83
N LYS A 158 7.00 20.73 24.27
CA LYS A 158 7.10 21.89 23.38
C LYS A 158 8.42 21.97 22.59
N GLY A 159 9.45 21.27 23.03
CA GLY A 159 10.74 21.22 22.34
C GLY A 159 10.89 20.01 21.39
N VAL A 160 9.98 19.03 21.50
CA VAL A 160 10.00 17.80 20.69
C VAL A 160 8.97 17.88 19.55
N ASN A 161 7.94 18.70 19.68
CA ASN A 161 6.96 18.99 18.65
C ASN A 161 7.45 20.22 17.86
#